data_4be6f68234c2bd37413e7230b783b95d
#
_entry.id   4be6f68234c2bd37413e7230b783b95d
#
_cell.length_a   1.000
_cell.length_b   1.000
_cell.length_c   1.000
_cell.angle_alpha   90.00
_cell.angle_beta   90.00
_cell.angle_gamma   90.00
#
_symmetry.space_group_name_H-M   'P 1'
#
loop_
_entity.id
_entity.type
_entity.pdbx_description
1 polymer ?
#
loop_
_entity_poly.entity_id
_entity_poly.type
_entity_poly.pdbx_seq_one_letter_code
_entity_poly.pdbx_strand_id
1 'polypeptide(L)'
;GMLAKYLLNEEKPNDLKSMVRRYLPEYGDYEKQDKFDKIPWDKKELDPLCHYGCQDTDYTLRLMLFFEKKLIDLGLYNTYRNLIMTASRVLTSVEKNGLYVDRAFNQELLDSYLPKIEAAKEAIYNLPKVKKFTKLYNQSKIEKYIAKLEEEIENLDPRVDKRKIQSREQKIANIRAGVFTTKKELELIRPVSLGSSVDLPQLMYSEEGFNFEVIKKNDSGKPSTDEETLTNLRLTVKKPDSPKAVFLDSLLELRGLEKMYKTYIEGWHEKTQDDDRLHGRFLIHGTTSGRLSSAEPNAQQIPKTSVDPNIKKQLVAPKGTLYIASDFSQAELRIMAHLSGDETYLNAFNSGQDPHLAIAATKYHVPYEEALKIYEDENHPDHKIWKVRRKQAKQIAFGLIYGIGNKLLAVKLSDPKAGIIVTPEEAQKEMDIFFGQHPKLKTFLKKQEKFLRKNGYLVSLFGRKRRLPQIYSSDRGEEAYALRLALNFPCQSAASDMCLFGSILIYYLMRQGKLPPTKSVCLVHDANYQITKPENINTWSIYEMWQIYRNPLTKPYFGFQIDDVTMAMDFVIGRSMAEELPFIPGYDYRKMLEPDFSVEG
;
A
#
# COMPACT_ATOMS: atom_id res chain seq x y z
N GLY A 1 17.76 2.36 -20.14
CA GLY A 1 17.17 3.70 -20.28
C GLY A 1 16.25 4.05 -19.12
N MET A 2 15.08 3.40 -19.01
CA MET A 2 14.04 3.70 -18.00
C MET A 2 14.54 3.76 -16.55
N LEU A 3 15.25 2.74 -16.07
CA LEU A 3 15.79 2.72 -14.71
C LEU A 3 16.88 3.75 -14.46
N ALA A 4 17.71 4.07 -15.46
CA ALA A 4 18.70 5.13 -15.39
C ALA A 4 18.01 6.51 -15.26
N LYS A 5 17.01 6.77 -16.11
CA LYS A 5 16.21 8.00 -16.04
C LYS A 5 15.51 8.14 -14.70
N TYR A 6 14.94 7.05 -14.16
CA TYR A 6 14.29 7.06 -12.85
C TYR A 6 15.22 7.49 -11.71
N LEU A 7 16.49 7.06 -11.71
CA LEU A 7 17.47 7.54 -10.73
C LEU A 7 17.85 9.02 -10.94
N LEU A 8 17.91 9.46 -12.20
CA LEU A 8 18.22 10.85 -12.53
C LEU A 8 17.04 11.78 -12.22
N ASN A 9 15.82 11.29 -12.40
CA ASN A 9 14.58 12.00 -12.07
C ASN A 9 13.46 10.97 -11.85
N GLU A 10 12.99 10.85 -10.62
CA GLU A 10 11.97 9.91 -10.19
C GLU A 10 10.56 10.22 -10.71
N GLU A 11 10.35 11.42 -11.29
CA GLU A 11 9.06 11.81 -11.85
C GLU A 11 8.80 11.15 -13.20
N LYS A 12 7.56 10.80 -13.47
CA LYS A 12 7.10 10.26 -14.75
C LYS A 12 6.99 11.39 -15.80
N PRO A 13 6.99 11.08 -17.09
CA PRO A 13 6.98 9.75 -17.69
C PRO A 13 8.37 9.11 -17.82
N ASN A 14 8.40 7.76 -17.83
CA ASN A 14 9.63 6.96 -17.96
C ASN A 14 9.62 6.05 -19.21
N ASP A 15 8.62 6.17 -20.08
CA ASP A 15 8.53 5.45 -21.35
C ASP A 15 9.55 5.96 -22.37
N LEU A 16 9.91 5.10 -23.33
CA LEU A 16 10.94 5.40 -24.32
C LEU A 16 10.61 6.66 -25.13
N LYS A 17 9.37 6.79 -25.57
CA LYS A 17 8.90 7.89 -26.42
C LYS A 17 9.05 9.24 -25.74
N SER A 18 8.60 9.31 -24.49
CA SER A 18 8.75 10.53 -23.67
C SER A 18 10.21 10.86 -23.39
N MET A 19 11.06 9.83 -23.21
CA MET A 19 12.50 10.04 -23.04
C MET A 19 13.16 10.55 -24.32
N VAL A 20 12.82 9.99 -25.50
CA VAL A 20 13.33 10.46 -26.79
C VAL A 20 12.94 11.92 -27.01
N ARG A 21 11.65 12.27 -26.88
CA ARG A 21 11.19 13.66 -27.02
C ARG A 21 11.94 14.65 -26.11
N ARG A 22 12.28 14.23 -24.90
CA ARG A 22 12.90 15.11 -23.90
C ARG A 22 14.42 15.22 -24.04
N TYR A 23 15.10 14.13 -24.39
CA TYR A 23 16.57 14.04 -24.33
C TYR A 23 17.23 13.90 -25.69
N LEU A 24 16.47 13.56 -26.73
CA LEU A 24 16.87 13.44 -28.12
C LEU A 24 15.82 14.14 -29.00
N PRO A 25 15.60 15.46 -28.80
CA PRO A 25 14.48 16.17 -29.41
C PRO A 25 14.50 16.14 -30.96
N GLU A 26 15.66 15.96 -31.56
CA GLU A 26 15.83 15.78 -33.02
C GLU A 26 15.12 14.54 -33.58
N TYR A 27 14.82 13.56 -32.70
CA TYR A 27 14.11 12.33 -33.05
C TYR A 27 12.72 12.26 -32.38
N GLY A 28 12.25 13.33 -31.76
CA GLY A 28 11.08 13.35 -30.88
C GLY A 28 9.76 12.92 -31.50
N ASP A 29 9.63 13.02 -32.82
CA ASP A 29 8.40 12.72 -33.57
C ASP A 29 8.51 11.45 -34.44
N TYR A 30 9.49 10.57 -34.18
CA TYR A 30 9.72 9.38 -35.01
C TYR A 30 8.49 8.45 -35.13
N GLU A 31 7.60 8.43 -34.13
CA GLU A 31 6.37 7.62 -34.17
C GLU A 31 5.29 8.18 -35.09
N LYS A 32 5.28 9.49 -35.29
CA LYS A 32 4.28 10.12 -36.16
C LYS A 32 4.55 9.84 -37.62
N GLN A 33 5.79 9.49 -37.98
CA GLN A 33 6.20 9.25 -39.37
C GLN A 33 5.46 8.04 -39.96
N ASP A 34 5.15 7.01 -39.17
CA ASP A 34 4.62 5.73 -39.68
C ASP A 34 3.14 5.48 -39.36
N LYS A 35 2.44 6.42 -38.68
CA LYS A 35 1.03 6.27 -38.25
C LYS A 35 0.76 4.99 -37.44
N PHE A 36 1.77 4.45 -36.77
CA PHE A 36 1.76 3.15 -36.09
C PHE A 36 0.72 3.03 -34.98
N ASP A 37 0.31 4.14 -34.38
CA ASP A 37 -0.59 4.16 -33.22
C ASP A 37 -2.02 3.67 -33.55
N LYS A 38 -2.40 3.61 -34.82
CA LYS A 38 -3.76 3.31 -35.26
C LYS A 38 -3.94 1.91 -35.85
N ILE A 39 -2.86 1.17 -36.07
CA ILE A 39 -2.91 -0.15 -36.71
C ILE A 39 -2.64 -1.23 -35.64
N PRO A 40 -3.49 -2.26 -35.50
CA PRO A 40 -3.22 -3.40 -34.64
C PRO A 40 -1.88 -4.07 -34.98
N TRP A 41 -1.16 -4.56 -33.95
CA TRP A 41 0.19 -5.09 -34.12
C TRP A 41 0.30 -6.24 -35.14
N ASP A 42 -0.71 -7.10 -35.15
CA ASP A 42 -0.86 -8.26 -36.05
C ASP A 42 -1.16 -7.88 -37.51
N LYS A 43 -1.52 -6.62 -37.75
CA LYS A 43 -1.86 -6.08 -39.08
C LYS A 43 -0.84 -5.10 -39.62
N LYS A 44 0.29 -4.92 -38.94
CA LYS A 44 1.36 -4.03 -39.36
C LYS A 44 2.20 -4.70 -40.46
N GLU A 45 2.55 -3.93 -41.48
CA GLU A 45 3.49 -4.37 -42.50
C GLU A 45 4.90 -4.57 -41.92
N LEU A 46 5.64 -5.54 -42.44
CA LEU A 46 6.92 -5.96 -41.86
C LEU A 46 7.99 -4.88 -41.98
N ASP A 47 8.14 -4.23 -43.13
CA ASP A 47 9.20 -3.25 -43.34
C ASP A 47 9.08 -2.01 -42.43
N PRO A 48 7.91 -1.33 -42.34
CA PRO A 48 7.72 -0.29 -41.36
C PRO A 48 7.91 -0.76 -39.91
N LEU A 49 7.48 -2.00 -39.58
CA LEU A 49 7.67 -2.57 -38.26
C LEU A 49 9.15 -2.78 -37.92
N CYS A 50 9.94 -3.29 -38.88
CA CYS A 50 11.39 -3.46 -38.72
C CYS A 50 12.08 -2.09 -38.56
N HIS A 51 11.72 -1.10 -39.36
CA HIS A 51 12.26 0.25 -39.24
C HIS A 51 12.00 0.85 -37.86
N TYR A 52 10.77 0.79 -37.39
CA TYR A 52 10.37 1.24 -36.07
C TYR A 52 11.15 0.51 -34.95
N GLY A 53 11.29 -0.82 -35.04
CA GLY A 53 12.06 -1.60 -34.08
C GLY A 53 13.56 -1.23 -34.06
N CYS A 54 14.14 -0.93 -35.21
CA CYS A 54 15.52 -0.43 -35.30
C CYS A 54 15.67 0.96 -34.66
N GLN A 55 14.72 1.86 -34.87
CA GLN A 55 14.70 3.17 -34.21
C GLN A 55 14.58 3.06 -32.70
N ASP A 56 13.66 2.23 -32.19
CA ASP A 56 13.51 1.99 -30.74
C ASP A 56 14.82 1.46 -30.12
N THR A 57 15.53 0.61 -30.83
CA THR A 57 16.81 0.03 -30.38
C THR A 57 17.94 1.07 -30.39
N ASP A 58 18.08 1.84 -31.46
CA ASP A 58 19.09 2.91 -31.59
C ASP A 58 18.87 3.99 -30.52
N TYR A 59 17.64 4.48 -30.38
CA TYR A 59 17.34 5.51 -29.38
C TYR A 59 17.49 5.00 -27.94
N THR A 60 17.19 3.73 -27.69
CA THR A 60 17.47 3.10 -26.40
C THR A 60 18.97 3.12 -26.09
N LEU A 61 19.82 2.80 -27.05
CA LEU A 61 21.27 2.83 -26.88
C LEU A 61 21.80 4.26 -26.67
N ARG A 62 21.37 5.22 -27.48
CA ARG A 62 21.74 6.64 -27.32
C ARG A 62 21.36 7.20 -25.97
N LEU A 63 20.13 6.93 -25.53
CA LEU A 63 19.66 7.32 -24.19
C LEU A 63 20.46 6.63 -23.09
N MET A 64 20.83 5.36 -23.26
CA MET A 64 21.64 4.65 -22.27
C MET A 64 23.02 5.33 -22.11
N LEU A 65 23.74 5.62 -23.20
CA LEU A 65 25.03 6.28 -23.17
C LEU A 65 24.93 7.69 -22.54
N PHE A 66 23.91 8.44 -22.93
CA PHE A 66 23.62 9.75 -22.35
C PHE A 66 23.38 9.71 -20.84
N PHE A 67 22.54 8.76 -20.38
CA PHE A 67 22.24 8.64 -18.96
C PHE A 67 23.39 8.06 -18.16
N GLU A 68 24.19 7.15 -18.71
CA GLU A 68 25.37 6.60 -18.05
C GLU A 68 26.36 7.69 -17.67
N LYS A 69 26.69 8.58 -18.61
CA LYS A 69 27.53 9.74 -18.32
C LYS A 69 26.98 10.60 -17.20
N LYS A 70 25.67 10.92 -17.24
CA LYS A 70 25.03 11.71 -16.19
C LYS A 70 25.01 11.01 -14.83
N LEU A 71 24.86 9.68 -14.79
CA LEU A 71 24.92 8.90 -13.55
C LEU A 71 26.31 8.94 -12.92
N ILE A 72 27.36 8.89 -13.74
CA ILE A 72 28.76 9.03 -13.30
C ILE A 72 28.99 10.42 -12.74
N ASP A 73 28.65 11.47 -13.49
CA ASP A 73 28.83 12.87 -13.10
C ASP A 73 28.12 13.23 -11.78
N LEU A 74 27.00 12.57 -11.48
CA LEU A 74 26.20 12.79 -10.27
C LEU A 74 26.50 11.82 -9.13
N GLY A 75 27.49 10.91 -9.29
CA GLY A 75 27.82 9.89 -8.28
C GLY A 75 26.75 8.80 -8.05
N LEU A 76 25.84 8.62 -9.01
CA LEU A 76 24.73 7.66 -8.94
C LEU A 76 25.04 6.33 -9.65
N TYR A 77 26.19 6.21 -10.30
CA TYR A 77 26.52 5.04 -11.12
C TYR A 77 26.60 3.74 -10.29
N ASN A 78 27.19 3.81 -9.09
CA ASN A 78 27.27 2.65 -8.20
C ASN A 78 25.88 2.16 -7.77
N THR A 79 24.98 3.07 -7.41
CA THR A 79 23.58 2.74 -7.10
C THR A 79 22.88 2.11 -8.30
N TYR A 80 23.09 2.66 -9.48
CA TYR A 80 22.53 2.11 -10.72
C TYR A 80 23.02 0.68 -10.99
N ARG A 81 24.34 0.46 -10.97
CA ARG A 81 24.96 -0.84 -11.33
C ARG A 81 24.75 -1.90 -10.25
N ASN A 82 25.06 -1.57 -8.99
CA ASN A 82 25.15 -2.55 -7.91
C ASN A 82 23.81 -2.83 -7.23
N LEU A 83 22.86 -1.88 -7.26
CA LEU A 83 21.55 -2.05 -6.68
C LEU A 83 20.49 -2.24 -7.77
N ILE A 84 20.26 -1.23 -8.61
CA ILE A 84 19.09 -1.19 -9.50
C ILE A 84 19.13 -2.24 -10.60
N MET A 85 20.25 -2.33 -11.33
CA MET A 85 20.40 -3.31 -12.42
C MET A 85 20.49 -4.74 -11.89
N THR A 86 21.12 -4.92 -10.74
CA THR A 86 21.22 -6.22 -10.07
C THR A 86 19.86 -6.66 -9.52
N ALA A 87 19.13 -5.74 -8.89
CA ALA A 87 17.75 -5.99 -8.44
C ALA A 87 16.83 -6.41 -9.59
N SER A 88 16.94 -5.77 -10.75
CA SER A 88 16.12 -6.13 -11.91
C SER A 88 16.27 -7.62 -12.28
N ARG A 89 17.49 -8.16 -12.23
CA ARG A 89 17.74 -9.59 -12.49
C ARG A 89 17.16 -10.50 -11.40
N VAL A 90 17.30 -10.12 -10.14
CA VAL A 90 16.76 -10.88 -9.01
C VAL A 90 15.23 -10.88 -9.06
N LEU A 91 14.61 -9.74 -9.31
CA LEU A 91 13.16 -9.60 -9.39
C LEU A 91 12.57 -10.39 -10.57
N THR A 92 13.26 -10.45 -11.71
CA THR A 92 12.84 -11.35 -12.81
C THR A 92 12.79 -12.82 -12.35
N SER A 93 13.71 -13.26 -11.48
CA SER A 93 13.65 -14.60 -10.90
C SER A 93 12.48 -14.75 -9.92
N VAL A 94 12.19 -13.73 -9.11
CA VAL A 94 11.06 -13.72 -8.19
C VAL A 94 9.73 -13.79 -8.95
N GLU A 95 9.58 -12.98 -9.99
CA GLU A 95 8.40 -12.96 -10.87
C GLU A 95 8.19 -14.34 -11.54
N LYS A 96 9.26 -14.95 -12.03
CA LYS A 96 9.22 -16.30 -12.63
C LYS A 96 8.87 -17.38 -11.61
N ASN A 97 9.34 -17.27 -10.36
CA ASN A 97 9.01 -18.25 -9.32
C ASN A 97 7.54 -18.19 -8.92
N GLY A 98 6.95 -16.97 -8.83
CA GLY A 98 5.53 -16.75 -8.50
C GLY A 98 5.11 -17.21 -7.11
N LEU A 99 3.92 -16.84 -6.70
CA LEU A 99 3.27 -17.24 -5.46
C LEU A 99 2.31 -18.41 -5.73
N TYR A 100 2.52 -19.54 -5.07
CA TYR A 100 1.67 -20.72 -5.23
C TYR A 100 0.34 -20.53 -4.48
N VAL A 101 -0.78 -20.80 -5.16
CA VAL A 101 -2.14 -20.66 -4.64
C VAL A 101 -2.77 -22.03 -4.45
N ASP A 102 -3.33 -22.29 -3.29
CA ASP A 102 -4.21 -23.42 -3.06
C ASP A 102 -5.56 -23.18 -3.72
N ARG A 103 -5.76 -23.75 -4.92
CA ARG A 103 -7.00 -23.57 -5.69
C ARG A 103 -8.23 -24.13 -5.01
N ALA A 104 -8.09 -25.24 -4.28
CA ALA A 104 -9.21 -25.84 -3.58
C ALA A 104 -9.70 -24.90 -2.46
N PHE A 105 -8.78 -24.44 -1.63
CA PHE A 105 -9.10 -23.48 -0.58
C PHE A 105 -9.57 -22.12 -1.15
N ASN A 106 -9.00 -21.66 -2.26
CA ASN A 106 -9.48 -20.44 -2.92
C ASN A 106 -10.93 -20.59 -3.41
N GLN A 107 -11.33 -21.77 -3.94
CA GLN A 107 -12.72 -22.04 -4.32
C GLN A 107 -13.65 -22.04 -3.11
N GLU A 108 -13.25 -22.62 -1.99
CA GLU A 108 -14.02 -22.55 -0.72
C GLU A 108 -14.24 -21.09 -0.28
N LEU A 109 -13.24 -20.23 -0.46
CA LEU A 109 -13.36 -18.81 -0.15
C LEU A 109 -14.35 -18.11 -1.09
N LEU A 110 -14.30 -18.39 -2.41
CA LEU A 110 -15.27 -17.86 -3.38
C LEU A 110 -16.70 -18.18 -2.93
N ASP A 111 -16.94 -19.42 -2.59
CA ASP A 111 -18.28 -19.89 -2.19
C ASP A 111 -18.75 -19.32 -0.84
N SER A 112 -17.84 -19.09 0.09
CA SER A 112 -18.16 -18.62 1.44
C SER A 112 -18.31 -17.10 1.58
N TYR A 113 -17.61 -16.30 0.73
CA TYR A 113 -17.65 -14.84 0.87
C TYR A 113 -18.84 -14.19 0.17
N LEU A 114 -19.33 -14.75 -0.93
CA LEU A 114 -20.51 -14.21 -1.62
C LEU A 114 -21.74 -14.11 -0.72
N PRO A 115 -22.13 -15.15 0.04
CA PRO A 115 -23.25 -15.06 0.99
C PRO A 115 -23.04 -14.01 2.07
N LYS A 116 -21.80 -13.83 2.56
CA LYS A 116 -21.48 -12.79 3.57
C LYS A 116 -21.67 -11.37 3.00
N ILE A 117 -21.23 -11.15 1.77
CA ILE A 117 -21.39 -9.87 1.08
C ILE A 117 -22.88 -9.56 0.86
N GLU A 118 -23.65 -10.53 0.39
CA GLU A 118 -25.10 -10.34 0.19
C GLU A 118 -25.83 -10.09 1.51
N ALA A 119 -25.50 -10.83 2.57
CA ALA A 119 -26.06 -10.59 3.90
C ALA A 119 -25.71 -9.19 4.44
N ALA A 120 -24.47 -8.74 4.25
CA ALA A 120 -24.06 -7.39 4.65
C ALA A 120 -24.79 -6.29 3.84
N LYS A 121 -25.00 -6.49 2.54
CA LYS A 121 -25.83 -5.58 1.72
C LYS A 121 -27.27 -5.54 2.20
N GLU A 122 -27.86 -6.70 2.42
CA GLU A 122 -29.23 -6.80 2.87
C GLU A 122 -29.42 -6.13 4.24
N ALA A 123 -28.48 -6.30 5.15
CA ALA A 123 -28.49 -5.62 6.45
C ALA A 123 -28.56 -4.09 6.29
N ILE A 124 -27.77 -3.51 5.38
CA ILE A 124 -27.80 -2.07 5.08
C ILE A 124 -29.14 -1.66 4.46
N TYR A 125 -29.62 -2.39 3.47
CA TYR A 125 -30.90 -2.08 2.80
C TYR A 125 -32.10 -2.22 3.74
N ASN A 126 -32.00 -3.05 4.79
CA ASN A 126 -33.02 -3.21 5.80
C ASN A 126 -33.07 -2.08 6.83
N LEU A 127 -32.05 -1.21 6.89
CA LEU A 127 -32.09 -0.03 7.78
C LEU A 127 -33.28 0.88 7.44
N PRO A 128 -34.10 1.28 8.42
CA PRO A 128 -35.32 2.08 8.18
C PRO A 128 -35.06 3.38 7.40
N LYS A 129 -33.94 4.05 7.70
CA LYS A 129 -33.53 5.29 7.02
C LYS A 129 -33.16 5.04 5.56
N VAL A 130 -32.48 3.92 5.25
CA VAL A 130 -32.11 3.54 3.87
C VAL A 130 -33.34 3.17 3.05
N LYS A 131 -34.28 2.40 3.62
CA LYS A 131 -35.56 2.07 2.97
C LYS A 131 -36.36 3.32 2.64
N LYS A 132 -36.51 4.23 3.61
CA LYS A 132 -37.22 5.49 3.42
C LYS A 132 -36.56 6.35 2.33
N PHE A 133 -35.25 6.53 2.40
CA PHE A 133 -34.49 7.27 1.39
C PHE A 133 -34.63 6.65 -0.01
N THR A 134 -34.47 5.33 -0.16
CA THR A 134 -34.59 4.64 -1.45
C THR A 134 -35.93 4.89 -2.09
N LYS A 135 -37.02 4.84 -1.31
CA LYS A 135 -38.37 5.13 -1.84
C LYS A 135 -38.49 6.56 -2.38
N LEU A 136 -38.09 7.55 -1.59
CA LEU A 136 -38.15 8.98 -1.99
C LEU A 136 -37.21 9.26 -3.18
N TYR A 137 -36.02 8.72 -3.17
CA TYR A 137 -35.02 8.90 -4.21
C TYR A 137 -35.47 8.30 -5.55
N ASN A 138 -36.07 7.11 -5.52
CA ASN A 138 -36.63 6.46 -6.70
C ASN A 138 -37.81 7.26 -7.25
N GLN A 139 -38.70 7.75 -6.38
CA GLN A 139 -39.80 8.62 -6.80
C GLN A 139 -39.29 9.87 -7.50
N SER A 140 -38.29 10.57 -6.95
CA SER A 140 -37.67 11.74 -7.60
C SER A 140 -37.01 11.38 -8.96
N LYS A 141 -36.38 10.21 -9.09
CA LYS A 141 -35.84 9.74 -10.40
C LYS A 141 -36.97 9.50 -11.42
N ILE A 142 -38.04 8.89 -11.00
CA ILE A 142 -39.22 8.64 -11.84
C ILE A 142 -39.83 9.96 -12.32
N GLU A 143 -40.04 10.91 -11.42
CA GLU A 143 -40.58 12.22 -11.74
C GLU A 143 -39.69 12.96 -12.76
N LYS A 144 -38.37 12.99 -12.53
CA LYS A 144 -37.41 13.58 -13.48
C LYS A 144 -37.40 12.88 -14.85
N TYR A 145 -37.56 11.58 -14.85
CA TYR A 145 -37.61 10.82 -16.12
C TYR A 145 -38.89 11.10 -16.89
N ILE A 146 -40.04 11.19 -16.20
CA ILE A 146 -41.33 11.57 -16.82
C ILE A 146 -41.22 13.00 -17.37
N ALA A 147 -40.75 13.96 -16.57
CA ALA A 147 -40.60 15.34 -17.02
C ALA A 147 -39.71 15.47 -18.28
N LYS A 148 -38.64 14.67 -18.34
CA LYS A 148 -37.81 14.60 -19.55
C LYS A 148 -38.57 14.04 -20.78
N LEU A 149 -39.41 13.02 -20.60
CA LEU A 149 -40.20 12.48 -21.69
C LEU A 149 -41.28 13.48 -22.15
N GLU A 150 -41.86 14.24 -21.22
CA GLU A 150 -42.80 15.32 -21.50
C GLU A 150 -42.12 16.46 -22.29
N GLU A 151 -40.94 16.90 -21.91
CA GLU A 151 -40.10 17.87 -22.63
C GLU A 151 -39.76 17.35 -24.06
N GLU A 152 -39.39 16.05 -24.18
CA GLU A 152 -39.14 15.45 -25.48
C GLU A 152 -40.39 15.44 -26.38
N ILE A 153 -41.61 15.32 -25.83
CA ILE A 153 -42.88 15.39 -26.57
C ILE A 153 -43.13 16.82 -27.05
N GLU A 154 -42.93 17.82 -26.19
CA GLU A 154 -43.10 19.24 -26.52
C GLU A 154 -42.20 19.69 -27.69
N ASN A 155 -41.01 19.10 -27.80
CA ASN A 155 -40.04 19.40 -28.86
C ASN A 155 -40.32 18.64 -30.20
N LEU A 156 -41.36 17.81 -30.30
CA LEU A 156 -41.74 17.07 -31.51
C LEU A 156 -42.89 17.78 -32.27
N ASP A 157 -42.83 17.72 -33.60
CA ASP A 157 -43.94 18.23 -34.43
C ASP A 157 -45.10 17.21 -34.43
N PRO A 158 -46.28 17.58 -33.89
CA PRO A 158 -47.44 16.68 -33.85
C PRO A 158 -47.93 16.19 -35.22
N ARG A 159 -47.56 16.88 -36.29
CA ARG A 159 -47.98 16.51 -37.67
C ARG A 159 -47.06 15.44 -38.27
N VAL A 160 -45.77 15.48 -37.93
CA VAL A 160 -44.74 14.61 -38.51
C VAL A 160 -44.38 13.46 -37.56
N ASP A 161 -44.31 13.72 -36.26
CA ASP A 161 -43.75 12.78 -35.26
C ASP A 161 -44.82 12.04 -34.44
N LYS A 162 -46.03 11.93 -34.94
CA LYS A 162 -47.20 11.32 -34.26
C LYS A 162 -46.90 9.95 -33.59
N ARG A 163 -46.16 9.06 -34.26
CA ARG A 163 -45.79 7.75 -33.69
C ARG A 163 -44.79 7.89 -32.53
N LYS A 164 -43.88 8.85 -32.60
CA LYS A 164 -42.89 9.07 -31.54
C LYS A 164 -43.56 9.66 -30.30
N ILE A 165 -44.49 10.60 -30.46
CA ILE A 165 -45.28 11.16 -29.38
C ILE A 165 -46.08 10.07 -28.69
N GLN A 166 -46.88 9.30 -29.45
CA GLN A 166 -47.69 8.20 -28.92
C GLN A 166 -46.84 7.16 -28.15
N SER A 167 -45.66 6.84 -28.66
CA SER A 167 -44.73 5.92 -27.97
C SER A 167 -44.25 6.48 -26.60
N ARG A 168 -43.98 7.80 -26.51
CA ARG A 168 -43.57 8.43 -25.25
C ARG A 168 -44.72 8.55 -24.24
N GLU A 169 -45.91 8.93 -24.74
CA GLU A 169 -47.13 8.98 -23.91
C GLU A 169 -47.44 7.60 -23.31
N GLN A 170 -47.34 6.53 -24.12
CA GLN A 170 -47.52 5.16 -23.63
C GLN A 170 -46.48 4.79 -22.57
N LYS A 171 -45.22 5.20 -22.73
CA LYS A 171 -44.18 4.99 -21.74
C LYS A 171 -44.49 5.70 -20.41
N ILE A 172 -44.91 6.97 -20.48
CA ILE A 172 -45.32 7.75 -19.30
C ILE A 172 -46.49 7.05 -18.60
N ALA A 173 -47.49 6.63 -19.34
CA ALA A 173 -48.64 5.91 -18.80
C ALA A 173 -48.24 4.60 -18.11
N ASN A 174 -47.37 3.80 -18.73
CA ASN A 174 -46.84 2.57 -18.15
C ASN A 174 -46.07 2.84 -16.84
N ILE A 175 -45.17 3.84 -16.81
CA ILE A 175 -44.39 4.19 -15.64
C ILE A 175 -45.28 4.68 -14.50
N ARG A 176 -46.29 5.50 -14.78
CA ARG A 176 -47.31 5.95 -13.83
C ARG A 176 -48.15 4.79 -13.26
N ALA A 177 -48.38 3.77 -14.08
CA ALA A 177 -49.02 2.52 -13.66
C ALA A 177 -48.09 1.54 -12.91
N GLY A 178 -46.81 1.89 -12.71
CA GLY A 178 -45.82 1.03 -12.04
C GLY A 178 -45.24 -0.07 -12.94
N VAL A 179 -45.41 0.02 -14.28
CA VAL A 179 -44.88 -0.94 -15.24
C VAL A 179 -43.56 -0.41 -15.82
N PHE A 180 -42.48 -1.13 -15.53
CA PHE A 180 -41.12 -0.81 -15.99
C PHE A 180 -40.62 -1.97 -16.85
N THR A 181 -40.31 -1.70 -18.12
CA THR A 181 -40.03 -2.76 -19.11
C THR A 181 -38.63 -2.70 -19.67
N THR A 182 -38.04 -1.52 -19.77
CA THR A 182 -36.70 -1.35 -20.30
C THR A 182 -35.65 -1.33 -19.16
N LYS A 183 -34.39 -1.72 -19.48
CA LYS A 183 -33.28 -1.65 -18.56
C LYS A 183 -33.15 -0.27 -17.88
N LYS A 184 -33.38 0.80 -18.66
CA LYS A 184 -33.33 2.18 -18.15
C LYS A 184 -34.48 2.48 -17.18
N GLU A 185 -35.66 1.95 -17.39
CA GLU A 185 -36.79 2.12 -16.48
C GLU A 185 -36.62 1.30 -15.21
N LEU A 186 -36.09 0.08 -15.28
CA LEU A 186 -35.76 -0.75 -14.13
C LEU A 186 -34.72 -0.09 -13.21
N GLU A 187 -33.80 0.70 -13.77
CA GLU A 187 -32.83 1.49 -13.00
C GLU A 187 -33.49 2.57 -12.11
N LEU A 188 -34.72 3.02 -12.45
CA LEU A 188 -35.46 4.02 -11.65
C LEU A 188 -35.96 3.46 -10.33
N ILE A 189 -36.22 2.16 -10.26
CA ILE A 189 -36.82 1.48 -9.09
C ILE A 189 -35.82 0.60 -8.32
N ARG A 190 -34.58 0.51 -8.79
CA ARG A 190 -33.57 -0.29 -8.10
C ARG A 190 -33.22 0.28 -6.70
N PRO A 191 -32.75 -0.54 -5.77
CA PRO A 191 -32.16 -0.05 -4.53
C PRO A 191 -31.04 0.96 -4.79
N VAL A 192 -30.86 1.92 -3.86
CA VAL A 192 -29.74 2.86 -3.93
C VAL A 192 -28.42 2.11 -3.97
N SER A 193 -27.57 2.43 -4.95
CA SER A 193 -26.30 1.71 -5.11
C SER A 193 -25.25 2.18 -4.10
N LEU A 194 -24.81 1.27 -3.23
CA LEU A 194 -23.81 1.55 -2.18
C LEU A 194 -22.39 1.74 -2.72
N GLY A 195 -22.13 1.33 -3.97
CA GLY A 195 -20.86 1.56 -4.67
C GLY A 195 -20.88 2.73 -5.67
N SER A 196 -22.04 3.34 -5.90
CA SER A 196 -22.18 4.41 -6.90
C SER A 196 -21.59 5.74 -6.39
N SER A 197 -20.81 6.40 -7.26
CA SER A 197 -20.32 7.77 -7.03
C SER A 197 -21.40 8.85 -7.07
N VAL A 198 -22.65 8.48 -7.38
CA VAL A 198 -23.81 9.36 -7.44
C VAL A 198 -24.80 9.02 -6.33
N ASP A 199 -25.24 7.76 -6.24
CA ASP A 199 -26.29 7.35 -5.31
C ASP A 199 -25.84 7.41 -3.84
N LEU A 200 -24.64 6.90 -3.54
CA LEU A 200 -24.12 6.86 -2.17
C LEU A 200 -23.92 8.25 -1.56
N PRO A 201 -23.30 9.24 -2.28
CA PRO A 201 -23.27 10.62 -1.77
C PRO A 201 -24.65 11.22 -1.49
N GLN A 202 -25.67 10.92 -2.31
CA GLN A 202 -27.04 11.38 -2.06
C GLN A 202 -27.59 10.78 -0.76
N LEU A 203 -27.42 9.46 -0.56
CA LEU A 203 -27.84 8.80 0.69
C LEU A 203 -27.09 9.36 1.91
N MET A 204 -25.82 9.69 1.78
CA MET A 204 -25.00 10.16 2.91
C MET A 204 -25.24 11.63 3.26
N TYR A 205 -25.27 12.50 2.28
CA TYR A 205 -25.14 13.94 2.49
C TYR A 205 -26.43 14.74 2.30
N SER A 206 -27.46 14.19 1.62
CA SER A 206 -28.73 14.90 1.47
C SER A 206 -29.53 14.95 2.77
N GLU A 207 -30.45 15.90 2.87
CA GLU A 207 -31.37 16.06 4.01
C GLU A 207 -32.30 14.85 4.18
N GLU A 208 -32.77 14.27 3.07
CA GLU A 208 -33.60 13.07 3.06
C GLU A 208 -32.81 11.83 3.47
N GLY A 209 -31.49 11.83 3.23
CA GLY A 209 -30.55 10.81 3.61
C GLY A 209 -30.09 10.91 5.06
N PHE A 210 -28.84 10.56 5.32
CA PHE A 210 -28.27 10.64 6.68
C PHE A 210 -27.86 12.04 7.10
N ASN A 211 -27.77 13.00 6.19
CA ASN A 211 -27.36 14.39 6.42
C ASN A 211 -26.05 14.46 7.23
N PHE A 212 -24.99 13.83 6.69
CA PHE A 212 -23.63 13.98 7.22
C PHE A 212 -23.04 15.32 6.76
N GLU A 213 -22.13 15.85 7.55
CA GLU A 213 -21.31 16.98 7.14
C GLU A 213 -20.30 16.55 6.07
N VAL A 214 -20.09 17.41 5.05
CA VAL A 214 -19.08 17.16 4.00
C VAL A 214 -17.70 17.58 4.52
N ILE A 215 -16.93 16.62 5.00
CA ILE A 215 -15.58 16.85 5.55
C ILE A 215 -14.47 16.81 4.49
N LYS A 216 -14.71 16.18 3.34
CA LYS A 216 -13.74 16.03 2.24
C LYS A 216 -14.46 16.01 0.89
N LYS A 217 -13.84 16.64 -0.11
CA LYS A 217 -14.25 16.54 -1.51
C LYS A 217 -13.20 15.79 -2.32
N ASN A 218 -13.62 15.12 -3.39
CA ASN A 218 -12.73 14.47 -4.36
C ASN A 218 -12.19 15.50 -5.37
N ASP A 219 -11.30 15.06 -6.27
CA ASP A 219 -10.64 15.92 -7.28
C ASP A 219 -11.63 16.60 -8.23
N SER A 220 -12.83 16.07 -8.39
CA SER A 220 -13.93 16.68 -9.18
C SER A 220 -14.82 17.61 -8.34
N GLY A 221 -14.45 17.95 -7.11
CA GLY A 221 -15.17 18.85 -6.22
C GLY A 221 -16.43 18.27 -5.58
N LYS A 222 -16.74 16.98 -5.78
CA LYS A 222 -17.91 16.30 -5.19
C LYS A 222 -17.58 15.76 -3.80
N PRO A 223 -18.59 15.63 -2.89
CA PRO A 223 -18.38 15.01 -1.58
C PRO A 223 -17.75 13.62 -1.70
N SER A 224 -16.65 13.39 -0.97
CA SER A 224 -15.97 12.08 -0.95
C SER A 224 -16.75 11.08 -0.11
N THR A 225 -16.70 9.81 -0.56
CA THR A 225 -17.20 8.66 0.19
C THR A 225 -16.13 7.58 0.32
N ASP A 226 -14.83 7.96 0.22
CA ASP A 226 -13.72 7.03 0.40
C ASP A 226 -13.65 6.46 1.83
N GLU A 227 -12.86 5.41 2.01
CA GLU A 227 -12.72 4.72 3.29
C GLU A 227 -12.23 5.65 4.41
N GLU A 228 -11.32 6.57 4.09
CA GLU A 228 -10.81 7.58 5.02
C GLU A 228 -11.94 8.51 5.48
N THR A 229 -12.75 9.01 4.54
CA THR A 229 -13.90 9.87 4.84
C THR A 229 -14.93 9.17 5.72
N LEU A 230 -15.27 7.91 5.38
CA LEU A 230 -16.22 7.12 6.19
C LEU A 230 -15.70 6.90 7.60
N THR A 231 -14.43 6.57 7.75
CA THR A 231 -13.77 6.36 9.05
C THR A 231 -13.79 7.65 9.87
N ASN A 232 -13.42 8.79 9.27
CA ASN A 232 -13.44 10.08 9.94
C ASN A 232 -14.87 10.50 10.34
N LEU A 233 -15.87 10.31 9.48
CA LEU A 233 -17.27 10.55 9.83
C LEU A 233 -17.71 9.66 11.00
N ARG A 234 -17.29 8.37 10.98
CA ARG A 234 -17.63 7.47 12.09
C ARG A 234 -17.08 7.94 13.43
N LEU A 235 -15.87 8.51 13.46
CA LEU A 235 -15.27 9.10 14.68
C LEU A 235 -16.04 10.32 15.21
N THR A 236 -16.74 11.06 14.35
CA THR A 236 -17.56 12.20 14.79
C THR A 236 -18.90 11.78 15.45
N VAL A 237 -19.35 10.55 15.23
CA VAL A 237 -20.63 10.05 15.74
C VAL A 237 -20.45 9.48 17.14
N LYS A 238 -20.86 10.24 18.17
CA LYS A 238 -20.66 9.90 19.58
C LYS A 238 -21.48 8.69 20.05
N LYS A 239 -22.71 8.50 19.53
CA LYS A 239 -23.61 7.41 19.96
C LYS A 239 -23.40 6.16 19.09
N PRO A 240 -22.88 5.03 19.64
CA PRO A 240 -22.59 3.82 18.87
C PRO A 240 -23.82 3.22 18.18
N ASP A 241 -24.96 3.25 18.84
CA ASP A 241 -26.21 2.62 18.36
C ASP A 241 -27.08 3.60 17.54
N SER A 242 -26.56 4.78 17.19
CA SER A 242 -27.31 5.72 16.36
C SER A 242 -27.45 5.18 14.93
N PRO A 243 -28.54 5.51 14.21
CA PRO A 243 -28.69 5.10 12.80
C PRO A 243 -27.50 5.53 11.91
N LYS A 244 -26.84 6.63 12.23
CA LYS A 244 -25.63 7.11 11.55
C LYS A 244 -24.43 6.18 11.80
N ALA A 245 -24.21 5.78 13.05
CA ALA A 245 -23.11 4.90 13.42
C ALA A 245 -23.28 3.51 12.80
N VAL A 246 -24.48 2.92 13.00
CA VAL A 246 -24.81 1.59 12.46
C VAL A 246 -24.64 1.56 10.94
N PHE A 247 -25.11 2.57 10.22
CA PHE A 247 -24.94 2.66 8.78
C PHE A 247 -23.46 2.72 8.36
N LEU A 248 -22.65 3.57 9.02
CA LEU A 248 -21.24 3.71 8.68
C LEU A 248 -20.45 2.43 9.00
N ASP A 249 -20.71 1.80 10.14
CA ASP A 249 -20.06 0.55 10.53
C ASP A 249 -20.41 -0.57 9.54
N SER A 250 -21.68 -0.73 9.17
CA SER A 250 -22.11 -1.73 8.18
C SER A 250 -21.56 -1.44 6.77
N LEU A 251 -21.46 -0.17 6.37
CA LEU A 251 -20.90 0.18 5.07
C LEU A 251 -19.39 -0.06 5.00
N LEU A 252 -18.65 0.21 6.08
CA LEU A 252 -17.22 -0.09 6.19
C LEU A 252 -16.98 -1.60 6.17
N GLU A 253 -17.79 -2.39 6.87
CA GLU A 253 -17.74 -3.85 6.86
C GLU A 253 -17.99 -4.40 5.44
N LEU A 254 -19.06 -3.96 4.78
CA LEU A 254 -19.37 -4.36 3.41
C LEU A 254 -18.20 -4.08 2.46
N ARG A 255 -17.62 -2.87 2.51
CA ARG A 255 -16.48 -2.52 1.66
C ARG A 255 -15.25 -3.36 1.97
N GLY A 256 -15.01 -3.68 3.23
CA GLY A 256 -13.96 -4.61 3.63
C GLY A 256 -14.14 -5.98 2.97
N LEU A 257 -15.33 -6.57 3.09
CA LEU A 257 -15.67 -7.87 2.48
C LEU A 257 -15.57 -7.82 0.94
N GLU A 258 -16.11 -6.79 0.29
CA GLU A 258 -16.04 -6.64 -1.18
C GLU A 258 -14.58 -6.48 -1.66
N LYS A 259 -13.74 -5.76 -0.92
CA LYS A 259 -12.32 -5.60 -1.24
C LYS A 259 -11.58 -6.93 -1.10
N MET A 260 -11.80 -7.68 -0.01
CA MET A 260 -11.19 -9.01 0.17
C MET A 260 -11.60 -9.95 -0.95
N TYR A 261 -12.89 -10.01 -1.26
CA TYR A 261 -13.43 -10.86 -2.31
C TYR A 261 -12.86 -10.49 -3.70
N LYS A 262 -13.11 -9.27 -4.17
CA LYS A 262 -12.77 -8.85 -5.54
C LYS A 262 -11.27 -8.79 -5.81
N THR A 263 -10.48 -8.38 -4.82
CA THR A 263 -9.05 -8.16 -5.03
C THR A 263 -8.24 -9.43 -4.81
N TYR A 264 -8.54 -10.16 -3.73
CA TYR A 264 -7.66 -11.22 -3.24
C TYR A 264 -8.23 -12.63 -3.41
N ILE A 265 -9.55 -12.80 -3.51
CA ILE A 265 -10.15 -14.13 -3.70
C ILE A 265 -10.46 -14.32 -5.19
N GLU A 266 -11.43 -13.60 -5.73
CA GLU A 266 -11.82 -13.66 -7.15
C GLU A 266 -10.69 -13.18 -8.06
N GLY A 267 -10.07 -12.03 -7.77
CA GLY A 267 -9.00 -11.48 -8.60
C GLY A 267 -7.72 -12.33 -8.61
N TRP A 268 -7.44 -13.12 -7.57
CA TRP A 268 -6.35 -14.09 -7.60
C TRP A 268 -6.77 -15.38 -8.29
N HIS A 269 -8.02 -15.83 -8.11
CA HIS A 269 -8.56 -16.96 -8.85
C HIS A 269 -8.39 -16.78 -10.37
N GLU A 270 -8.81 -15.63 -10.89
CA GLU A 270 -8.71 -15.30 -12.32
C GLU A 270 -7.27 -15.18 -12.84
N LYS A 271 -6.32 -14.76 -11.97
CA LYS A 271 -4.92 -14.50 -12.35
C LYS A 271 -3.98 -15.66 -12.08
N THR A 272 -4.43 -16.69 -11.37
CA THR A 272 -3.65 -17.90 -11.14
C THR A 272 -3.49 -18.66 -12.45
N GLN A 273 -2.24 -18.85 -12.89
CA GLN A 273 -1.92 -19.53 -14.14
C GLN A 273 -2.00 -21.05 -14.01
N ASP A 274 -1.80 -21.77 -15.11
CA ASP A 274 -1.92 -23.25 -15.18
C ASP A 274 -0.95 -24.00 -14.26
N ASP A 275 0.12 -23.34 -13.81
CA ASP A 275 1.09 -23.85 -12.84
C ASP A 275 0.69 -23.60 -11.38
N ASP A 276 -0.55 -23.19 -11.13
CA ASP A 276 -1.12 -22.83 -9.83
C ASP A 276 -0.43 -21.64 -9.14
N ARG A 277 0.13 -20.70 -9.92
CA ARG A 277 0.89 -19.55 -9.38
C ARG A 277 0.38 -18.22 -9.88
N LEU A 278 0.60 -17.22 -9.04
CA LEU A 278 0.44 -15.81 -9.35
C LEU A 278 1.82 -15.24 -9.73
N HIS A 279 1.97 -14.85 -10.98
CA HIS A 279 3.18 -14.20 -11.49
C HIS A 279 3.01 -12.68 -11.52
N GLY A 280 3.12 -12.06 -10.33
CA GLY A 280 3.08 -10.60 -10.21
C GLY A 280 4.33 -9.93 -10.77
N ARG A 281 4.22 -8.68 -11.17
CA ARG A 281 5.32 -7.85 -11.67
C ARG A 281 5.83 -6.93 -10.57
N PHE A 282 7.15 -6.82 -10.43
CA PHE A 282 7.79 -5.89 -9.50
C PHE A 282 8.38 -4.68 -10.24
N LEU A 283 7.98 -3.49 -9.85
CA LEU A 283 8.36 -2.24 -10.49
C LEU A 283 9.34 -1.46 -9.59
N ILE A 284 10.62 -1.47 -9.93
CA ILE A 284 11.68 -0.72 -9.21
C ILE A 284 11.44 0.79 -9.31
N HIS A 285 10.81 1.24 -10.38
CA HIS A 285 10.52 2.65 -10.69
C HIS A 285 9.09 3.07 -10.35
N GLY A 286 8.34 2.21 -9.66
CA GLY A 286 6.90 2.43 -9.43
C GLY A 286 6.58 3.44 -8.33
N THR A 287 7.56 3.77 -7.47
CA THR A 287 7.41 4.77 -6.42
C THR A 287 8.51 5.82 -6.49
N THR A 288 8.22 6.99 -5.96
CA THR A 288 9.20 8.09 -5.90
C THR A 288 10.14 8.00 -4.69
N SER A 289 9.84 7.10 -3.74
CA SER A 289 10.68 6.86 -2.55
C SER A 289 11.75 5.79 -2.75
N GLY A 290 11.71 5.02 -3.84
CA GLY A 290 12.60 3.88 -4.06
C GLY A 290 12.05 2.54 -3.55
N ARG A 291 10.91 2.54 -2.86
CA ARG A 291 10.21 1.30 -2.53
C ARG A 291 9.77 0.57 -3.78
N LEU A 292 9.82 -0.75 -3.75
CA LEU A 292 9.21 -1.56 -4.79
C LEU A 292 7.70 -1.32 -4.83
N SER A 293 7.12 -1.30 -5.99
CA SER A 293 5.69 -1.50 -6.17
C SER A 293 5.45 -2.79 -6.96
N SER A 294 4.24 -3.29 -6.91
CA SER A 294 3.88 -4.51 -7.62
C SER A 294 2.55 -4.32 -8.36
N ALA A 295 2.39 -5.07 -9.46
CA ALA A 295 1.20 -5.05 -10.30
C ALA A 295 0.90 -6.45 -10.82
N GLU A 296 -0.34 -6.73 -11.14
CA GLU A 296 -0.84 -7.88 -11.89
C GLU A 296 -0.49 -9.28 -11.32
N PRO A 297 -0.77 -9.58 -10.04
CA PRO A 297 -1.42 -8.79 -9.01
C PRO A 297 -0.46 -7.94 -8.18
N ASN A 298 -1.01 -6.98 -7.40
CA ASN A 298 -0.22 -6.18 -6.48
C ASN A 298 0.09 -6.96 -5.19
N ALA A 299 1.24 -7.61 -5.14
CA ALA A 299 1.69 -8.37 -3.97
C ALA A 299 2.12 -7.49 -2.78
N GLN A 300 2.37 -6.18 -3.00
CA GLN A 300 2.75 -5.25 -1.92
C GLN A 300 1.57 -4.86 -1.00
N GLN A 301 0.34 -5.20 -1.38
CA GLN A 301 -0.87 -4.85 -0.63
C GLN A 301 -1.55 -6.06 0.00
N ILE A 302 -0.89 -7.21 0.10
CA ILE A 302 -1.42 -8.39 0.78
C ILE A 302 -1.79 -8.02 2.22
N PRO A 303 -3.04 -8.22 2.67
CA PRO A 303 -3.49 -7.82 4.01
C PRO A 303 -2.70 -8.54 5.10
N LYS A 304 -2.58 -7.89 6.26
CA LYS A 304 -2.04 -8.56 7.44
C LYS A 304 -2.98 -9.68 7.89
N THR A 305 -2.41 -10.75 8.45
CA THR A 305 -3.16 -11.89 9.00
C THR A 305 -4.24 -11.46 10.02
N SER A 306 -3.95 -10.38 10.78
CA SER A 306 -4.92 -9.82 11.74
C SER A 306 -6.15 -9.15 11.11
N VAL A 307 -6.13 -8.84 9.80
CA VAL A 307 -7.28 -8.29 9.08
C VAL A 307 -8.18 -9.43 8.58
N ASP A 308 -7.58 -10.37 7.88
CA ASP A 308 -8.23 -11.60 7.42
C ASP A 308 -7.16 -12.67 7.17
N PRO A 309 -7.07 -13.69 8.03
CA PRO A 309 -6.06 -14.74 7.89
C PRO A 309 -6.25 -15.59 6.64
N ASN A 310 -7.48 -15.73 6.13
CA ASN A 310 -7.78 -16.57 4.98
C ASN A 310 -7.10 -16.07 3.70
N ILE A 311 -6.90 -14.76 3.57
CA ILE A 311 -6.24 -14.19 2.40
C ILE A 311 -4.79 -14.69 2.29
N LYS A 312 -4.06 -14.74 3.38
CA LYS A 312 -2.69 -15.28 3.39
C LYS A 312 -2.65 -16.81 3.42
N LYS A 313 -3.67 -17.46 3.96
CA LYS A 313 -3.76 -18.92 4.07
C LYS A 313 -3.85 -19.60 2.71
N GLN A 314 -4.47 -18.96 1.71
CA GLN A 314 -4.51 -19.49 0.34
C GLN A 314 -3.14 -19.45 -0.38
N LEU A 315 -2.15 -18.70 0.13
CA LEU A 315 -0.80 -18.64 -0.41
C LEU A 315 0.06 -19.69 0.31
N VAL A 316 0.26 -20.83 -0.34
CA VAL A 316 0.89 -22.00 0.26
C VAL A 316 2.27 -22.29 -0.35
N ALA A 317 3.14 -22.96 0.40
CA ALA A 317 4.36 -23.52 -0.15
C ALA A 317 4.02 -24.79 -0.97
N PRO A 318 4.65 -25.02 -2.14
CA PRO A 318 4.48 -26.24 -2.91
C PRO A 318 4.76 -27.49 -2.06
N LYS A 319 4.07 -28.60 -2.38
CA LYS A 319 4.21 -29.89 -1.67
C LYS A 319 5.67 -30.26 -1.45
N GLY A 320 6.02 -30.63 -0.21
CA GLY A 320 7.38 -31.01 0.19
C GLY A 320 8.33 -29.82 0.43
N THR A 321 7.79 -28.60 0.47
CA THR A 321 8.56 -27.37 0.75
C THR A 321 7.88 -26.54 1.83
N LEU A 322 8.62 -25.56 2.37
CA LEU A 322 8.13 -24.61 3.37
C LEU A 322 8.51 -23.19 2.96
N TYR A 323 7.75 -22.21 3.43
CA TYR A 323 8.13 -20.81 3.40
C TYR A 323 9.19 -20.51 4.46
N ILE A 324 10.12 -19.65 4.10
CA ILE A 324 10.92 -18.83 5.02
C ILE A 324 10.53 -17.40 4.73
N ALA A 325 9.94 -16.71 5.70
CA ALA A 325 9.76 -15.27 5.62
C ALA A 325 10.79 -14.60 6.52
N SER A 326 11.55 -13.68 5.92
CA SER A 326 12.52 -12.84 6.62
C SER A 326 12.05 -11.40 6.58
N ASP A 327 11.77 -10.79 7.74
CA ASP A 327 11.21 -9.45 7.88
C ASP A 327 12.08 -8.58 8.79
N PHE A 328 12.35 -7.35 8.37
CA PHE A 328 13.11 -6.40 9.19
C PHE A 328 12.27 -5.90 10.37
N SER A 329 12.80 -6.08 11.55
CA SER A 329 12.23 -5.53 12.78
C SER A 329 12.53 -4.03 12.87
N GLN A 330 11.54 -3.18 12.59
CA GLN A 330 11.59 -1.73 12.75
C GLN A 330 12.72 -1.04 11.94
N ALA A 331 12.94 -1.48 10.68
CA ALA A 331 14.05 -1.00 9.83
C ALA A 331 14.13 0.54 9.75
N GLU A 332 13.01 1.22 9.52
CA GLU A 332 13.00 2.68 9.38
C GLU A 332 13.47 3.40 10.64
N LEU A 333 13.11 2.90 11.84
CA LEU A 333 13.55 3.48 13.11
C LEU A 333 15.03 3.23 13.37
N ARG A 334 15.55 2.06 13.00
CA ARG A 334 16.98 1.73 13.14
C ARG A 334 17.82 2.62 12.24
N ILE A 335 17.38 2.82 11.00
CA ILE A 335 18.04 3.74 10.07
C ILE A 335 17.94 5.20 10.57
N MET A 336 16.80 5.58 11.16
CA MET A 336 16.65 6.88 11.79
C MET A 336 17.62 7.07 12.95
N ALA A 337 17.79 6.06 13.80
CA ALA A 337 18.76 6.07 14.89
C ALA A 337 20.19 6.28 14.36
N HIS A 338 20.58 5.55 13.32
CA HIS A 338 21.86 5.71 12.63
C HIS A 338 22.04 7.13 12.08
N LEU A 339 21.10 7.61 11.27
CA LEU A 339 21.20 8.91 10.59
C LEU A 339 21.20 10.10 11.56
N SER A 340 20.45 9.99 12.65
CA SER A 340 20.37 11.05 13.67
C SER A 340 21.48 10.97 14.72
N GLY A 341 22.05 9.79 14.94
CA GLY A 341 22.94 9.48 16.06
C GLY A 341 22.22 9.61 17.41
N ASP A 342 20.92 9.37 17.47
CA ASP A 342 20.11 9.50 18.69
C ASP A 342 20.42 8.37 19.67
N GLU A 343 21.02 8.70 20.80
CA GLU A 343 21.53 7.74 21.77
C GLU A 343 20.41 6.91 22.42
N THR A 344 19.23 7.49 22.61
CA THR A 344 18.10 6.78 23.21
C THR A 344 17.68 5.60 22.32
N TYR A 345 17.56 5.84 21.02
CA TYR A 345 17.24 4.77 20.06
C TYR A 345 18.40 3.79 19.88
N LEU A 346 19.64 4.28 19.72
CA LEU A 346 20.81 3.42 19.55
C LEU A 346 20.98 2.48 20.75
N ASN A 347 20.87 2.99 21.97
CA ASN A 347 20.98 2.20 23.19
C ASN A 347 19.85 1.16 23.29
N ALA A 348 18.60 1.56 23.05
CA ALA A 348 17.46 0.64 23.09
C ALA A 348 17.63 -0.51 22.11
N PHE A 349 18.00 -0.23 20.85
CA PHE A 349 18.20 -1.26 19.84
C PHE A 349 19.39 -2.18 20.12
N ASN A 350 20.51 -1.62 20.57
CA ASN A 350 21.73 -2.41 20.83
C ASN A 350 21.63 -3.24 22.11
N SER A 351 20.78 -2.83 23.08
CA SER A 351 20.44 -3.61 24.26
C SER A 351 19.29 -4.61 24.05
N GLY A 352 18.74 -4.73 22.82
CA GLY A 352 17.61 -5.61 22.53
C GLY A 352 16.28 -5.16 23.13
N GLN A 353 16.17 -3.93 23.59
CA GLN A 353 14.95 -3.37 24.17
C GLN A 353 13.94 -2.99 23.10
N ASP A 354 12.65 -3.04 23.45
CA ASP A 354 11.61 -2.43 22.63
C ASP A 354 11.67 -0.90 22.75
N PRO A 355 11.98 -0.16 21.69
CA PRO A 355 12.21 1.28 21.78
C PRO A 355 10.94 2.05 22.17
N HIS A 356 9.76 1.54 21.84
CA HIS A 356 8.51 2.21 22.20
C HIS A 356 8.16 2.00 23.67
N LEU A 357 8.46 0.82 24.20
CA LEU A 357 8.31 0.55 25.62
C LEU A 357 9.36 1.35 26.42
N ALA A 358 10.60 1.45 25.93
CA ALA A 358 11.65 2.25 26.54
C ALA A 358 11.26 3.75 26.63
N ILE A 359 10.71 4.32 25.54
CA ILE A 359 10.19 5.70 25.53
C ILE A 359 9.06 5.86 26.54
N ALA A 360 8.11 4.92 26.59
CA ALA A 360 7.03 4.95 27.56
C ALA A 360 7.56 4.84 28.99
N ALA A 361 8.47 3.91 29.27
CA ALA A 361 9.11 3.73 30.58
C ALA A 361 9.79 5.02 31.05
N THR A 362 10.60 5.65 30.21
CA THR A 362 11.23 6.94 30.47
C THR A 362 10.22 8.05 30.78
N LYS A 363 9.16 8.15 29.97
CA LYS A 363 8.11 9.15 30.13
C LYS A 363 7.37 9.03 31.49
N TYR A 364 7.13 7.81 31.94
CA TYR A 364 6.40 7.53 33.18
C TYR A 364 7.31 7.29 34.38
N HIS A 365 8.63 7.51 34.21
CA HIS A 365 9.65 7.36 35.28
C HIS A 365 9.66 5.97 35.91
N VAL A 366 9.46 4.92 35.10
CA VAL A 366 9.53 3.52 35.52
C VAL A 366 10.77 2.88 34.88
N PRO A 367 11.55 2.08 35.63
CA PRO A 367 12.65 1.32 35.03
C PRO A 367 12.16 0.41 33.89
N TYR A 368 12.95 0.29 32.81
CA TYR A 368 12.54 -0.51 31.63
C TYR A 368 12.19 -1.96 31.98
N GLU A 369 13.01 -2.60 32.82
CA GLU A 369 12.81 -3.99 33.24
C GLU A 369 11.49 -4.20 34.01
N GLU A 370 11.08 -3.22 34.79
CA GLU A 370 9.82 -3.23 35.52
C GLU A 370 8.64 -3.04 34.53
N ALA A 371 8.78 -2.06 33.62
CA ALA A 371 7.79 -1.82 32.58
C ALA A 371 7.61 -3.04 31.67
N LEU A 372 8.69 -3.76 31.34
CA LEU A 372 8.68 -4.97 30.54
C LEU A 372 7.94 -6.10 31.27
N LYS A 373 8.21 -6.35 32.54
CA LYS A 373 7.51 -7.35 33.33
C LYS A 373 5.99 -7.09 33.37
N ILE A 374 5.60 -5.83 33.58
CA ILE A 374 4.18 -5.45 33.57
C ILE A 374 3.56 -5.64 32.18
N TYR A 375 4.32 -5.32 31.13
CA TYR A 375 3.86 -5.42 29.74
C TYR A 375 3.68 -6.88 29.29
N GLU A 376 4.53 -7.79 29.74
CA GLU A 376 4.50 -9.22 29.35
C GLU A 376 3.53 -10.05 30.19
N ASP A 377 3.29 -9.69 31.46
CA ASP A 377 2.37 -10.42 32.34
C ASP A 377 0.92 -10.01 32.07
N GLU A 378 0.18 -10.83 31.34
CA GLU A 378 -1.24 -10.59 31.00
C GLU A 378 -2.15 -10.51 32.23
N ASN A 379 -1.72 -11.08 33.36
CA ASN A 379 -2.48 -11.08 34.63
C ASN A 379 -2.16 -9.86 35.50
N HIS A 380 -1.14 -9.06 35.15
CA HIS A 380 -0.79 -7.88 35.92
C HIS A 380 -1.88 -6.81 35.84
N PRO A 381 -2.31 -6.18 36.95
CA PRO A 381 -3.37 -5.16 36.96
C PRO A 381 -3.15 -4.02 35.95
N ASP A 382 -1.89 -3.59 35.77
CA ASP A 382 -1.51 -2.49 34.90
C ASP A 382 -1.11 -2.92 33.47
N HIS A 383 -1.22 -4.21 33.13
CA HIS A 383 -0.85 -4.71 31.81
C HIS A 383 -1.54 -3.95 30.66
N LYS A 384 -2.86 -3.77 30.75
CA LYS A 384 -3.65 -3.02 29.75
C LYS A 384 -3.20 -1.57 29.63
N ILE A 385 -2.84 -0.95 30.74
CA ILE A 385 -2.33 0.44 30.77
C ILE A 385 -1.00 0.52 30.02
N TRP A 386 -0.08 -0.41 30.25
CA TRP A 386 1.21 -0.43 29.58
C TRP A 386 1.11 -0.78 28.09
N LYS A 387 0.17 -1.62 27.69
CA LYS A 387 -0.17 -1.82 26.25
C LYS A 387 -0.61 -0.50 25.58
N VAL A 388 -1.43 0.29 26.26
CA VAL A 388 -1.86 1.61 25.74
C VAL A 388 -0.70 2.58 25.69
N ARG A 389 0.10 2.69 26.75
CA ARG A 389 1.29 3.57 26.84
C ARG A 389 2.29 3.29 25.72
N ARG A 390 2.63 2.01 25.50
CA ARG A 390 3.51 1.59 24.40
C ARG A 390 2.91 1.92 23.03
N LYS A 391 1.61 1.68 22.83
CA LYS A 391 0.88 2.04 21.59
C LYS A 391 0.94 3.54 21.32
N GLN A 392 0.73 4.37 22.34
CA GLN A 392 0.82 5.82 22.23
C GLN A 392 2.25 6.27 21.91
N ALA A 393 3.26 5.75 22.61
CA ALA A 393 4.68 6.03 22.32
C ALA A 393 5.02 5.69 20.86
N LYS A 394 4.55 4.55 20.34
CA LYS A 394 4.69 4.17 18.94
C LYS A 394 4.02 5.17 18.00
N GLN A 395 2.81 5.60 18.29
CA GLN A 395 2.07 6.56 17.47
C GLN A 395 2.75 7.93 17.43
N ILE A 396 3.27 8.39 18.57
CA ILE A 396 4.04 9.64 18.69
C ILE A 396 5.32 9.53 17.87
N ALA A 397 6.14 8.51 18.10
CA ALA A 397 7.42 8.31 17.44
C ALA A 397 7.26 8.29 15.92
N PHE A 398 6.41 7.40 15.38
CA PHE A 398 6.16 7.34 13.94
C PHE A 398 5.53 8.62 13.41
N GLY A 399 4.55 9.18 14.12
CA GLY A 399 3.91 10.42 13.71
C GLY A 399 4.92 11.55 13.52
N LEU A 400 5.82 11.75 14.47
CA LEU A 400 6.81 12.84 14.44
C LEU A 400 7.89 12.62 13.38
N ILE A 401 8.35 11.38 13.21
CA ILE A 401 9.28 11.02 12.14
C ILE A 401 8.67 11.31 10.75
N TYR A 402 7.35 11.10 10.61
CA TYR A 402 6.62 11.42 9.38
C TYR A 402 6.09 12.85 9.29
N GLY A 403 6.50 13.74 10.22
CA GLY A 403 6.13 15.15 10.20
C GLY A 403 4.67 15.43 10.49
N ILE A 404 4.03 14.62 11.35
CA ILE A 404 2.65 14.85 11.78
C ILE A 404 2.55 16.16 12.58
N GLY A 405 1.52 16.94 12.32
CA GLY A 405 1.20 18.11 13.16
C GLY A 405 0.34 17.72 14.37
N ASN A 406 0.31 18.61 15.37
CA ASN A 406 -0.41 18.39 16.63
C ASN A 406 -1.90 18.04 16.46
N LYS A 407 -2.60 18.68 15.51
CA LYS A 407 -4.03 18.39 15.24
C LYS A 407 -4.27 16.94 14.85
N LEU A 408 -3.48 16.41 13.92
CA LEU A 408 -3.61 15.03 13.45
C LEU A 408 -3.06 14.04 14.49
N LEU A 409 -2.04 14.43 15.23
CA LEU A 409 -1.52 13.61 16.35
C LEU A 409 -2.59 13.47 17.44
N ALA A 410 -3.29 14.54 17.79
CA ALA A 410 -4.40 14.50 18.75
C ALA A 410 -5.48 13.49 18.35
N VAL A 411 -5.87 13.46 17.08
CA VAL A 411 -6.84 12.48 16.55
C VAL A 411 -6.30 11.05 16.69
N LYS A 412 -5.02 10.81 16.39
CA LYS A 412 -4.41 9.48 16.49
C LYS A 412 -4.23 8.98 17.91
N LEU A 413 -4.00 9.88 18.86
CA LEU A 413 -3.85 9.54 20.28
C LEU A 413 -5.19 9.37 21.00
N SER A 414 -6.27 9.89 20.43
CA SER A 414 -7.61 9.73 20.96
C SER A 414 -8.15 8.32 20.70
N ASP A 415 -8.81 7.74 21.70
CA ASP A 415 -9.58 6.51 21.59
C ASP A 415 -10.96 6.75 22.22
N PRO A 416 -11.95 7.21 21.45
CA PRO A 416 -13.28 7.51 21.98
C PRO A 416 -14.00 6.29 22.60
N LYS A 417 -13.65 5.06 22.16
CA LYS A 417 -14.20 3.83 22.72
C LYS A 417 -13.68 3.57 24.14
N ALA A 418 -12.42 3.99 24.38
CA ALA A 418 -11.80 3.92 25.71
C ALA A 418 -12.03 5.21 26.53
N GLY A 419 -12.81 6.18 26.03
CA GLY A 419 -13.04 7.47 26.69
C GLY A 419 -11.83 8.42 26.67
N ILE A 420 -10.82 8.13 25.85
CA ILE A 420 -9.59 8.93 25.74
C ILE A 420 -9.80 9.97 24.62
N ILE A 421 -9.83 11.25 24.98
CA ILE A 421 -9.87 12.36 24.01
C ILE A 421 -8.67 13.24 24.28
N VAL A 422 -7.81 13.41 23.28
CA VAL A 422 -6.60 14.24 23.34
C VAL A 422 -6.81 15.50 22.52
N THR A 423 -6.55 16.66 23.12
CA THR A 423 -6.63 17.95 22.43
C THR A 423 -5.35 18.24 21.62
N PRO A 424 -5.39 19.16 20.63
CA PRO A 424 -4.18 19.57 19.92
C PRO A 424 -3.09 20.16 20.82
N GLU A 425 -3.46 20.82 21.91
CA GLU A 425 -2.55 21.40 22.91
C GLU A 425 -1.84 20.31 23.73
N GLU A 426 -2.59 19.27 24.14
CA GLU A 426 -2.02 18.08 24.80
C GLU A 426 -1.11 17.30 23.85
N ALA A 427 -1.53 17.13 22.59
CA ALA A 427 -0.67 16.52 21.59
C ALA A 427 0.62 17.31 21.35
N GLN A 428 0.57 18.65 21.39
CA GLN A 428 1.78 19.49 21.31
C GLN A 428 2.72 19.26 22.50
N LYS A 429 2.20 19.15 23.72
CA LYS A 429 3.01 18.82 24.90
C LYS A 429 3.70 17.45 24.76
N GLU A 430 2.98 16.45 24.22
CA GLU A 430 3.55 15.15 23.93
C GLU A 430 4.71 15.22 22.90
N MET A 431 4.56 16.04 21.87
CA MET A 431 5.62 16.30 20.90
C MET A 431 6.85 16.95 21.56
N ASP A 432 6.63 17.92 22.44
CA ASP A 432 7.70 18.64 23.12
C ASP A 432 8.47 17.72 24.10
N ILE A 433 7.75 16.88 24.84
CA ILE A 433 8.34 15.83 25.72
C ILE A 433 9.18 14.88 24.88
N PHE A 434 8.63 14.34 23.78
CA PHE A 434 9.34 13.42 22.91
C PHE A 434 10.64 14.05 22.37
N PHE A 435 10.58 15.26 21.82
CA PHE A 435 11.78 15.95 21.32
C PHE A 435 12.75 16.39 22.43
N GLY A 436 12.30 16.53 23.66
CA GLY A 436 13.14 16.70 24.83
C GLY A 436 13.99 15.45 25.12
N GLN A 437 13.40 14.27 24.94
CA GLN A 437 14.09 12.98 25.10
C GLN A 437 14.98 12.61 23.90
N HIS A 438 14.72 13.22 22.72
CA HIS A 438 15.39 12.93 21.45
C HIS A 438 16.02 14.19 20.80
N PRO A 439 16.96 14.87 21.45
CA PRO A 439 17.50 16.16 20.95
C PRO A 439 18.31 16.02 19.66
N LYS A 440 19.02 14.89 19.48
CA LYS A 440 19.78 14.61 18.26
C LYS A 440 18.86 14.35 17.07
N LEU A 441 17.76 13.61 17.29
CA LEU A 441 16.72 13.42 16.28
C LEU A 441 16.09 14.75 15.86
N LYS A 442 15.72 15.60 16.82
CA LYS A 442 15.21 16.96 16.53
C LYS A 442 16.17 17.78 15.68
N THR A 443 17.46 17.71 16.00
CA THR A 443 18.52 18.41 15.27
C THR A 443 18.66 17.85 13.84
N PHE A 444 18.61 16.52 13.68
CA PHE A 444 18.65 15.86 12.39
C PHE A 444 17.49 16.32 11.50
N LEU A 445 16.26 16.27 11.99
CA LEU A 445 15.08 16.69 11.23
C LEU A 445 15.17 18.16 10.77
N LYS A 446 15.63 19.05 11.64
CA LYS A 446 15.88 20.47 11.28
C LYS A 446 16.99 20.62 10.21
N LYS A 447 18.05 19.81 10.25
CA LYS A 447 19.08 19.79 9.22
C LYS A 447 18.53 19.34 7.88
N GLN A 448 17.67 18.31 7.86
CA GLN A 448 17.01 17.82 6.65
C GLN A 448 16.09 18.89 6.05
N GLU A 449 15.31 19.57 6.87
CA GLU A 449 14.47 20.69 6.43
C GLU A 449 15.30 21.81 5.79
N LYS A 450 16.36 22.24 6.49
CA LYS A 450 17.27 23.29 5.98
C LYS A 450 17.92 22.89 4.66
N PHE A 451 18.33 21.63 4.54
CA PHE A 451 18.92 21.10 3.31
C PHE A 451 17.90 21.09 2.15
N LEU A 452 16.67 20.64 2.41
CA LEU A 452 15.58 20.64 1.45
C LEU A 452 15.27 22.05 0.95
N ARG A 453 15.10 23.02 1.86
CA ARG A 453 14.82 24.42 1.52
C ARG A 453 15.93 25.05 0.67
N LYS A 454 17.18 24.64 0.90
CA LYS A 454 18.33 25.13 0.10
C LYS A 454 18.40 24.48 -1.28
N ASN A 455 18.14 23.17 -1.39
CA ASN A 455 18.48 22.40 -2.56
C ASN A 455 17.26 21.90 -3.39
N GLY A 456 16.05 21.89 -2.81
CA GLY A 456 14.84 21.37 -3.44
C GLY A 456 14.77 19.84 -3.52
N TYR A 457 15.70 19.12 -2.88
CA TYR A 457 15.74 17.66 -2.84
C TYR A 457 16.40 17.14 -1.56
N LEU A 458 16.17 15.85 -1.25
CA LEU A 458 16.93 15.09 -0.26
C LEU A 458 17.63 13.89 -0.89
N VAL A 459 18.58 13.30 -0.16
CA VAL A 459 19.40 12.16 -0.60
C VAL A 459 19.32 11.05 0.43
N SER A 460 19.09 9.80 0.00
CA SER A 460 19.15 8.60 0.84
C SER A 460 20.59 8.08 0.99
N LEU A 461 20.80 7.13 1.92
CA LEU A 461 22.11 6.47 2.10
C LEU A 461 22.65 5.84 0.82
N PHE A 462 21.79 5.27 -0.02
CA PHE A 462 22.16 4.69 -1.31
C PHE A 462 22.30 5.71 -2.43
N GLY A 463 22.25 7.01 -2.13
CA GLY A 463 22.44 8.09 -3.10
C GLY A 463 21.17 8.47 -3.89
N ARG A 464 20.03 7.82 -3.69
CA ARG A 464 18.79 8.22 -4.37
C ARG A 464 18.41 9.65 -3.99
N LYS A 465 17.94 10.41 -4.96
CA LYS A 465 17.45 11.77 -4.75
C LYS A 465 15.91 11.79 -4.80
N ARG A 466 15.29 12.48 -3.86
CA ARG A 466 13.87 12.82 -3.88
C ARG A 466 13.74 14.33 -4.07
N ARG A 467 13.22 14.74 -5.22
CA ARG A 467 13.00 16.15 -5.58
C ARG A 467 11.64 16.58 -5.12
N LEU A 468 11.56 17.73 -4.48
CA LEU A 468 10.35 18.28 -3.89
C LEU A 468 10.28 19.79 -4.15
N PRO A 469 10.06 20.21 -5.42
CA PRO A 469 9.99 21.64 -5.78
C PRO A 469 8.84 22.35 -5.08
N GLN A 470 7.81 21.63 -4.60
CA GLN A 470 6.69 22.16 -3.83
C GLN A 470 7.14 22.84 -2.51
N ILE A 471 8.37 22.59 -2.04
CA ILE A 471 8.95 23.30 -0.88
C ILE A 471 9.04 24.82 -1.10
N TYR A 472 9.03 25.26 -2.38
CA TYR A 472 9.07 26.66 -2.78
C TYR A 472 7.68 27.22 -3.15
N SER A 473 6.62 26.44 -2.96
CA SER A 473 5.25 26.90 -3.23
C SER A 473 4.84 28.01 -2.27
N SER A 474 4.06 28.96 -2.77
CA SER A 474 3.38 29.96 -1.95
C SER A 474 2.19 29.38 -1.16
N ASP A 475 1.67 28.22 -1.58
CA ASP A 475 0.66 27.47 -0.85
C ASP A 475 1.29 26.73 0.35
N ARG A 476 0.89 27.14 1.55
CA ARG A 476 1.37 26.52 2.80
C ARG A 476 1.01 25.03 2.92
N GLY A 477 -0.08 24.60 2.29
CA GLY A 477 -0.48 23.19 2.27
C GLY A 477 0.47 22.33 1.43
N GLU A 478 0.85 22.81 0.25
CA GLU A 478 1.83 22.15 -0.62
C GLU A 478 3.22 22.15 0.01
N GLU A 479 3.67 23.26 0.59
CA GLU A 479 4.93 23.35 1.31
C GLU A 479 4.97 22.34 2.46
N ALA A 480 3.94 22.31 3.32
CA ALA A 480 3.84 21.38 4.43
C ALA A 480 3.78 19.91 3.97
N TYR A 481 3.14 19.65 2.83
CA TYR A 481 3.11 18.33 2.23
C TYR A 481 4.50 17.89 1.76
N ALA A 482 5.23 18.76 1.06
CA ALA A 482 6.60 18.50 0.63
C ALA A 482 7.53 18.22 1.81
N LEU A 483 7.38 18.99 2.90
CA LEU A 483 8.16 18.81 4.11
C LEU A 483 7.91 17.44 4.76
N ARG A 484 6.65 17.01 4.87
CA ARG A 484 6.32 15.66 5.39
C ARG A 484 6.91 14.54 4.57
N LEU A 485 6.83 14.63 3.24
CA LEU A 485 7.45 13.65 2.34
C LEU A 485 8.96 13.61 2.49
N ALA A 486 9.59 14.76 2.68
CA ALA A 486 11.03 14.87 2.82
C ALA A 486 11.55 14.20 4.10
N LEU A 487 10.92 14.45 5.24
CA LEU A 487 11.42 13.97 6.53
C LEU A 487 11.48 12.44 6.61
N ASN A 488 10.52 11.76 5.98
CA ASN A 488 10.48 10.29 5.94
C ASN A 488 11.39 9.66 4.87
N PHE A 489 11.64 10.36 3.77
CA PHE A 489 12.30 9.79 2.59
C PHE A 489 13.66 9.13 2.89
N PRO A 490 14.61 9.74 3.63
CA PRO A 490 15.93 9.13 3.83
C PRO A 490 15.85 7.76 4.52
N CYS A 491 14.95 7.61 5.49
CA CYS A 491 14.78 6.36 6.25
C CYS A 491 14.02 5.31 5.47
N GLN A 492 12.91 5.69 4.88
CA GLN A 492 12.07 4.79 4.09
C GLN A 492 12.81 4.24 2.86
N SER A 493 13.52 5.11 2.15
CA SER A 493 14.29 4.71 0.98
C SER A 493 15.44 3.78 1.35
N ALA A 494 16.18 4.10 2.42
CA ALA A 494 17.30 3.29 2.85
C ALA A 494 16.85 1.91 3.38
N ALA A 495 15.73 1.83 4.12
CA ALA A 495 15.17 0.56 4.60
C ALA A 495 14.82 -0.37 3.43
N SER A 496 14.14 0.15 2.42
CA SER A 496 13.79 -0.61 1.22
C SER A 496 15.02 -1.05 0.43
N ASP A 497 16.01 -0.17 0.25
CA ASP A 497 17.23 -0.50 -0.47
C ASP A 497 18.11 -1.50 0.29
N MET A 498 18.11 -1.47 1.64
CA MET A 498 18.77 -2.48 2.48
C MET A 498 18.15 -3.87 2.30
N CYS A 499 16.83 -3.96 2.36
CA CYS A 499 16.11 -5.22 2.14
C CYS A 499 16.40 -5.77 0.74
N LEU A 500 16.32 -4.91 -0.27
CA LEU A 500 16.60 -5.28 -1.66
C LEU A 500 18.05 -5.74 -1.86
N PHE A 501 19.01 -5.03 -1.26
CA PHE A 501 20.43 -5.37 -1.35
C PHE A 501 20.75 -6.68 -0.61
N GLY A 502 20.19 -6.90 0.57
CA GLY A 502 20.29 -8.18 1.28
C GLY A 502 19.74 -9.34 0.46
N SER A 503 18.59 -9.17 -0.17
CA SER A 503 17.99 -10.17 -1.07
C SER A 503 18.86 -10.46 -2.30
N ILE A 504 19.53 -9.44 -2.85
CA ILE A 504 20.51 -9.58 -3.93
C ILE A 504 21.70 -10.43 -3.47
N LEU A 505 22.27 -10.12 -2.32
CA LEU A 505 23.42 -10.87 -1.79
C LEU A 505 23.06 -12.34 -1.55
N ILE A 506 21.92 -12.63 -0.93
CA ILE A 506 21.43 -14.00 -0.72
C ILE A 506 21.26 -14.72 -2.07
N TYR A 507 20.64 -14.11 -3.06
CA TYR A 507 20.45 -14.70 -4.38
C TYR A 507 21.78 -15.11 -5.02
N TYR A 508 22.81 -14.26 -4.97
CA TYR A 508 24.10 -14.59 -5.57
C TYR A 508 24.88 -15.64 -4.77
N LEU A 509 24.82 -15.62 -3.43
CA LEU A 509 25.46 -16.61 -2.58
C LEU A 509 24.84 -18.00 -2.77
N MET A 510 23.52 -18.09 -2.94
CA MET A 510 22.86 -19.35 -3.32
C MET A 510 23.34 -19.86 -4.67
N ARG A 511 23.44 -18.99 -5.66
CA ARG A 511 23.95 -19.37 -7.00
C ARG A 511 25.41 -19.82 -7.00
N GLN A 512 26.19 -19.36 -6.03
CA GLN A 512 27.57 -19.78 -5.81
C GLN A 512 27.67 -21.07 -4.96
N GLY A 513 26.55 -21.66 -4.52
CA GLY A 513 26.53 -22.81 -3.62
C GLY A 513 26.99 -22.51 -2.19
N LYS A 514 27.07 -21.23 -1.82
CA LYS A 514 27.48 -20.79 -0.46
C LYS A 514 26.32 -20.76 0.53
N LEU A 515 25.09 -20.77 0.05
CA LEU A 515 23.87 -20.95 0.82
C LEU A 515 23.05 -22.10 0.23
N PRO A 516 22.22 -22.80 1.04
CA PRO A 516 21.32 -23.81 0.54
C PRO A 516 20.33 -23.24 -0.49
N PRO A 517 19.86 -24.05 -1.45
CA PRO A 517 18.98 -23.58 -2.49
C PRO A 517 17.62 -23.17 -1.92
N THR A 518 17.30 -21.89 -2.04
CA THR A 518 15.99 -21.32 -1.76
C THR A 518 15.50 -20.54 -2.99
N LYS A 519 14.19 -20.31 -3.10
CA LYS A 519 13.59 -19.54 -4.19
C LYS A 519 12.82 -18.38 -3.60
N SER A 520 13.28 -17.16 -3.80
CA SER A 520 12.47 -15.98 -3.46
C SER A 520 11.25 -15.93 -4.38
N VAL A 521 10.06 -15.82 -3.80
CA VAL A 521 8.77 -15.84 -4.51
C VAL A 521 8.01 -14.53 -4.37
N CYS A 522 8.33 -13.73 -3.34
CA CYS A 522 7.73 -12.43 -3.12
C CYS A 522 8.61 -11.56 -2.24
N LEU A 523 8.62 -10.25 -2.52
CA LEU A 523 9.12 -9.23 -1.61
C LEU A 523 7.95 -8.31 -1.25
N VAL A 524 7.62 -8.23 0.05
CA VAL A 524 6.52 -7.41 0.56
C VAL A 524 7.09 -6.41 1.56
N HIS A 525 7.12 -5.13 1.19
CA HIS A 525 7.72 -4.07 2.00
C HIS A 525 9.18 -4.38 2.40
N ASP A 526 9.40 -4.73 3.66
CA ASP A 526 10.71 -5.03 4.25
C ASP A 526 10.93 -6.55 4.44
N ALA A 527 10.03 -7.39 3.90
CA ALA A 527 10.08 -8.84 4.01
C ALA A 527 10.42 -9.52 2.68
N ASN A 528 11.22 -10.60 2.75
CA ASN A 528 11.48 -11.51 1.64
C ASN A 528 10.90 -12.88 1.95
N TYR A 529 9.95 -13.32 1.13
CA TYR A 529 9.35 -14.66 1.20
C TYR A 529 10.08 -15.60 0.25
N GLN A 530 10.61 -16.67 0.81
CA GLN A 530 11.36 -17.69 0.09
C GLN A 530 10.73 -19.07 0.29
N ILE A 531 10.95 -19.98 -0.64
CA ILE A 531 10.51 -21.37 -0.57
C ILE A 531 11.74 -22.27 -0.64
N THR A 532 11.79 -23.27 0.25
CA THR A 532 12.85 -24.27 0.27
C THR A 532 12.35 -25.60 0.83
N LYS A 533 13.17 -26.64 0.71
CA LYS A 533 12.92 -27.92 1.37
C LYS A 533 13.28 -27.85 2.86
N PRO A 534 12.59 -28.61 3.74
CA PRO A 534 12.85 -28.59 5.19
C PRO A 534 14.30 -28.85 5.58
N GLU A 535 15.00 -29.73 4.86
CA GLU A 535 16.42 -30.07 5.12
C GLU A 535 17.37 -28.87 4.95
N ASN A 536 16.96 -27.85 4.20
CA ASN A 536 17.72 -26.63 4.00
C ASN A 536 17.49 -25.60 5.13
N ILE A 537 16.49 -25.83 5.99
CA ILE A 537 16.16 -24.95 7.09
C ILE A 537 16.91 -25.43 8.34
N ASN A 538 18.08 -24.90 8.56
CA ASN A 538 18.92 -25.23 9.70
C ASN A 538 19.54 -23.97 10.29
N THR A 539 20.08 -24.12 11.50
CA THR A 539 20.65 -22.99 12.26
C THR A 539 21.71 -22.24 11.46
N TRP A 540 22.57 -22.96 10.72
CA TRP A 540 23.62 -22.31 9.94
C TRP A 540 23.06 -21.47 8.79
N SER A 541 22.17 -22.03 7.97
CA SER A 541 21.63 -21.30 6.81
C SER A 541 20.83 -20.06 7.22
N ILE A 542 20.04 -20.17 8.29
CA ILE A 542 19.27 -19.02 8.83
C ILE A 542 20.22 -18.00 9.45
N TYR A 543 21.26 -18.45 10.18
CA TYR A 543 22.24 -17.54 10.75
C TYR A 543 23.01 -16.77 9.67
N GLU A 544 23.46 -17.42 8.59
CA GLU A 544 24.15 -16.76 7.47
C GLU A 544 23.23 -15.73 6.78
N MET A 545 21.97 -16.10 6.49
CA MET A 545 21.02 -15.15 5.94
C MET A 545 20.77 -13.96 6.89
N TRP A 546 20.67 -14.23 8.20
CA TRP A 546 20.53 -13.19 9.20
C TRP A 546 21.72 -12.24 9.25
N GLN A 547 22.96 -12.75 9.16
CA GLN A 547 24.17 -11.92 9.11
C GLN A 547 24.18 -11.02 7.86
N ILE A 548 23.77 -11.53 6.72
CA ILE A 548 23.69 -10.77 5.46
C ILE A 548 22.71 -9.60 5.59
N TYR A 549 21.55 -9.82 6.19
CA TYR A 549 20.56 -8.74 6.38
C TYR A 549 20.95 -7.79 7.52
N ARG A 550 21.49 -8.33 8.61
CA ARG A 550 21.87 -7.54 9.79
C ARG A 550 22.94 -6.50 9.48
N ASN A 551 23.91 -6.87 8.67
CA ASN A 551 25.01 -6.00 8.29
C ASN A 551 25.48 -6.29 6.86
N PRO A 552 24.67 -5.99 5.85
CA PRO A 552 25.06 -6.22 4.47
C PRO A 552 26.30 -5.38 4.15
N LEU A 553 27.28 -6.00 3.49
CA LEU A 553 28.54 -5.35 3.08
C LEU A 553 28.26 -4.22 2.08
N THR A 554 27.78 -3.09 2.54
CA THR A 554 27.42 -1.93 1.71
C THR A 554 28.64 -1.07 1.36
N LYS A 555 29.64 -0.99 2.24
CA LYS A 555 30.80 -0.12 2.09
C LYS A 555 31.58 -0.30 0.77
N PRO A 556 31.87 -1.53 0.28
CA PRO A 556 32.57 -1.71 -0.99
C PRO A 556 31.78 -1.24 -2.20
N TYR A 557 30.46 -1.18 -2.13
CA TYR A 557 29.56 -0.88 -3.24
C TYR A 557 29.05 0.56 -3.22
N PHE A 558 28.82 1.12 -2.02
CA PHE A 558 28.13 2.41 -1.85
C PHE A 558 28.89 3.40 -0.97
N GLY A 559 30.02 3.01 -0.37
CA GLY A 559 30.88 3.88 0.43
C GLY A 559 30.40 4.13 1.87
N PHE A 560 29.32 3.48 2.32
CA PHE A 560 28.83 3.57 3.70
C PHE A 560 28.64 2.19 4.33
N GLN A 561 28.62 2.12 5.65
CA GLN A 561 28.27 0.93 6.45
C GLN A 561 27.48 1.38 7.68
N ILE A 562 26.51 0.57 8.10
CA ILE A 562 25.75 0.81 9.34
C ILE A 562 26.36 -0.09 10.43
N ASP A 563 27.20 0.49 11.29
CA ASP A 563 27.92 -0.26 12.33
C ASP A 563 27.48 0.11 13.76
N ASP A 564 26.73 1.21 13.92
CA ASP A 564 26.33 1.78 15.22
C ASP A 564 24.97 1.28 15.71
N VAL A 565 24.19 0.65 14.86
CA VAL A 565 22.90 0.02 15.19
C VAL A 565 22.75 -1.34 14.54
N THR A 566 22.30 -2.31 15.33
CA THR A 566 21.98 -3.65 14.81
C THR A 566 20.72 -3.60 13.97
N MET A 567 20.78 -4.06 12.71
CA MET A 567 19.61 -4.30 11.88
C MET A 567 19.03 -5.67 12.25
N ALA A 568 17.96 -5.70 13.05
CA ALA A 568 17.33 -6.95 13.46
C ALA A 568 16.39 -7.50 12.38
N MET A 569 16.34 -8.82 12.30
CA MET A 569 15.55 -9.57 11.32
C MET A 569 14.83 -10.69 12.03
N ASP A 570 13.53 -10.82 11.77
CA ASP A 570 12.72 -11.93 12.25
C ASP A 570 12.59 -12.97 11.13
N PHE A 571 12.72 -14.24 11.50
CA PHE A 571 12.52 -15.36 10.59
C PHE A 571 11.34 -16.20 11.08
N VAL A 572 10.40 -16.44 10.18
CA VAL A 572 9.29 -17.36 10.42
C VAL A 572 9.26 -18.43 9.33
N ILE A 573 8.87 -19.62 9.73
CA ILE A 573 8.79 -20.81 8.87
C ILE A 573 7.34 -21.26 8.82
N GLY A 574 6.82 -21.52 7.61
CA GLY A 574 5.40 -21.83 7.46
C GLY A 574 5.06 -22.74 6.29
N ARG A 575 3.89 -23.36 6.34
CA ARG A 575 3.27 -24.06 5.20
C ARG A 575 2.55 -23.07 4.26
N SER A 576 2.04 -22.01 4.82
CA SER A 576 1.39 -20.89 4.11
C SER A 576 1.90 -19.56 4.64
N MET A 577 1.54 -18.45 4.01
CA MET A 577 1.86 -17.11 4.51
C MET A 577 1.03 -16.70 5.75
N ALA A 578 0.18 -17.58 6.28
CA ALA A 578 -0.61 -17.36 7.50
C ALA A 578 -0.25 -18.35 8.61
N GLU A 579 0.16 -19.56 8.27
CA GLU A 579 0.51 -20.62 9.21
C GLU A 579 2.03 -20.65 9.38
N GLU A 580 2.54 -19.74 10.19
CA GLU A 580 3.97 -19.47 10.38
C GLU A 580 4.36 -19.65 11.85
N LEU A 581 5.52 -20.27 12.09
CA LEU A 581 6.18 -20.35 13.40
C LEU A 581 7.47 -19.54 13.38
N PRO A 582 7.85 -18.89 14.48
CA PRO A 582 9.19 -18.33 14.63
C PRO A 582 10.25 -19.40 14.38
N PHE A 583 11.39 -18.98 13.80
CA PHE A 583 12.50 -19.91 13.63
C PHE A 583 13.01 -20.42 15.00
N ILE A 584 13.04 -21.73 15.17
CA ILE A 584 13.51 -22.42 16.39
C ILE A 584 14.78 -23.18 16.03
N PRO A 585 15.95 -22.80 16.58
CA PRO A 585 17.20 -23.53 16.36
C PRO A 585 17.09 -25.01 16.76
N GLY A 586 17.51 -25.90 15.88
CA GLY A 586 17.48 -27.35 16.12
C GLY A 586 16.13 -28.03 15.95
N TYR A 587 15.07 -27.28 15.62
CA TYR A 587 13.77 -27.88 15.33
C TYR A 587 13.78 -28.64 14.00
N ASP A 588 13.14 -29.82 13.97
CA ASP A 588 12.97 -30.60 12.74
C ASP A 588 11.74 -30.12 11.96
N TYR A 589 11.96 -29.23 11.00
CA TYR A 589 10.90 -28.64 10.19
C TYR A 589 10.20 -29.62 9.25
N ARG A 590 10.68 -30.87 9.09
CA ARG A 590 9.96 -31.92 8.35
C ARG A 590 8.63 -32.26 9.01
N LYS A 591 8.53 -32.11 10.33
CA LYS A 591 7.28 -32.28 11.10
C LYS A 591 6.15 -31.37 10.63
N MET A 592 6.48 -30.17 10.14
CA MET A 592 5.46 -29.25 9.60
C MET A 592 4.78 -29.77 8.32
N LEU A 593 5.34 -30.79 7.67
CA LEU A 593 4.75 -31.42 6.49
C LEU A 593 3.84 -32.60 6.84
N GLU A 594 3.77 -33.01 8.09
CA GLU A 594 2.89 -34.06 8.56
C GLU A 594 1.42 -33.60 8.53
N PRO A 595 0.47 -34.48 8.16
CA PRO A 595 -0.94 -34.11 8.02
C PRO A 595 -1.56 -33.52 9.30
N ASP A 596 -1.14 -34.04 10.46
CA ASP A 596 -1.69 -33.69 11.77
C ASP A 596 -1.00 -32.48 12.43
N PHE A 597 -0.06 -31.84 11.73
CA PHE A 597 0.65 -30.69 12.28
C PHE A 597 -0.28 -29.48 12.43
N SER A 598 -0.34 -28.92 13.64
CA SER A 598 -1.03 -27.66 13.98
C SER A 598 -0.03 -26.65 14.53
N VAL A 599 -0.18 -25.39 14.15
CA VAL A 599 0.63 -24.26 14.68
C VAL A 599 0.18 -23.90 16.12
N GLU A 600 -1.01 -24.35 16.52
CA GLU A 600 -1.61 -24.07 17.85
C GLU A 600 -1.28 -25.15 18.90
N GLY A 601 -0.41 -26.11 18.58
CA GLY A 601 -0.01 -27.22 19.43
C GLY A 601 1.25 -26.98 20.26
#